data_9194aebfd79377868ffbefe35a8f933e
#
_entry.id   9194aebfd79377868ffbefe35a8f933e
#
_cell.length_a   1.000
_cell.length_b   1.000
_cell.length_c   1.000
_cell.angle_alpha   90.00
_cell.angle_beta   90.00
_cell.angle_gamma   90.00
#
_symmetry.space_group_name_H-M   'P 1'
#
loop_
_entity.id
_entity.type
_entity.pdbx_description
1 polymer ?
#
loop_
_entity_poly.entity_id
_entity_poly.type
_entity_poly.pdbx_seq_one_letter_code
_entity_poly.pdbx_strand_id
1 'polypeptide(L)'
;MANDWFETVAEAQRRAKARLPKSVYGALIAGSEKGLSTNDNLTSFDQLGFATHVAGNSNTREMSTTIMGQSLSMPVIISPTGVQAVHPQGEVAIARAAANRGIPMGLSSFASKSVEDVAAVNDSTLFQMYWCGDRATLEQRMERARAAGAKGLIVTLDWSFSNGRDWGSPWIPEKIDLKAIIKLAPEVIQKPAWLWAFAKTGRIPDLSAPNMAKPGEKAPT
;
A
#
# COMPACT_ATOMS: atom_id res chain seq x y z
N MET A 1 -20.98 -10.40 -18.98
CA MET A 1 -20.15 -10.44 -17.75
C MET A 1 -19.96 -9.02 -17.32
N ALA A 2 -20.29 -8.68 -16.08
CA ALA A 2 -20.02 -7.35 -15.56
C ALA A 2 -18.51 -7.14 -15.61
N ASN A 3 -18.06 -6.05 -16.20
CA ASN A 3 -16.67 -5.69 -16.21
C ASN A 3 -16.30 -5.29 -14.77
N ASP A 4 -15.52 -6.10 -14.08
CA ASP A 4 -15.09 -5.83 -12.71
C ASP A 4 -14.09 -4.67 -12.64
N TRP A 5 -13.64 -4.17 -13.77
CA TRP A 5 -12.76 -3.02 -13.88
C TRP A 5 -13.51 -1.71 -13.62
N PHE A 6 -12.79 -0.74 -13.11
CA PHE A 6 -13.23 0.65 -12.98
C PHE A 6 -12.47 1.52 -13.98
N GLU A 7 -13.16 2.50 -14.55
CA GLU A 7 -12.57 3.36 -15.57
C GLU A 7 -11.71 4.49 -15.01
N THR A 8 -11.98 4.88 -13.77
CA THR A 8 -11.28 6.00 -13.12
C THR A 8 -10.89 5.69 -11.68
N VAL A 9 -9.86 6.38 -11.16
CA VAL A 9 -9.46 6.30 -9.74
C VAL A 9 -10.59 6.76 -8.83
N ALA A 10 -11.36 7.77 -9.23
CA ALA A 10 -12.52 8.25 -8.48
C ALA A 10 -13.58 7.16 -8.27
N GLU A 11 -13.85 6.36 -9.32
CA GLU A 11 -14.78 5.22 -9.20
C GLU A 11 -14.19 4.11 -8.31
N ALA A 12 -12.89 3.86 -8.37
CA ALA A 12 -12.22 2.93 -7.47
C ALA A 12 -12.37 3.38 -6.01
N GLN A 13 -12.15 4.65 -5.73
CA GLN A 13 -12.30 5.25 -4.41
C GLN A 13 -13.75 5.13 -3.90
N ARG A 14 -14.74 5.43 -4.76
CA ARG A 14 -16.17 5.29 -4.43
C ARG A 14 -16.51 3.84 -4.07
N ARG A 15 -16.04 2.87 -4.84
CA ARG A 15 -16.24 1.44 -4.55
C ARG A 15 -15.55 1.00 -3.27
N ALA A 16 -14.31 1.46 -3.03
CA ALA A 16 -13.58 1.18 -1.80
C ALA A 16 -14.35 1.71 -0.58
N LYS A 17 -14.82 2.96 -0.63
CA LYS A 17 -15.63 3.58 0.43
C LYS A 17 -16.93 2.82 0.71
N ALA A 18 -17.58 2.32 -0.34
CA ALA A 18 -18.79 1.51 -0.21
C ALA A 18 -18.52 0.11 0.39
N ARG A 19 -17.37 -0.49 0.09
CA ARG A 19 -17.04 -1.88 0.45
C ARG A 19 -16.37 -2.03 1.81
N LEU A 20 -15.51 -1.08 2.19
CA LEU A 20 -14.70 -1.18 3.40
C LEU A 20 -15.43 -0.68 4.65
N PRO A 21 -15.13 -1.23 5.85
CA PRO A 21 -15.51 -0.61 7.11
C PRO A 21 -14.99 0.83 7.19
N LYS A 22 -15.70 1.70 7.92
CA LYS A 22 -15.37 3.14 8.00
C LYS A 22 -13.96 3.38 8.55
N SER A 23 -13.57 2.64 9.59
CA SER A 23 -12.23 2.72 10.18
C SER A 23 -11.14 2.32 9.19
N VAL A 24 -11.35 1.20 8.46
CA VAL A 24 -10.40 0.71 7.45
C VAL A 24 -10.26 1.70 6.30
N TYR A 25 -11.38 2.19 5.76
CA TYR A 25 -11.35 3.20 4.70
C TYR A 25 -10.69 4.49 5.17
N GLY A 26 -11.02 4.96 6.38
CA GLY A 26 -10.44 6.16 6.98
C GLY A 26 -8.93 6.05 7.21
N ALA A 27 -8.41 4.85 7.48
CA ALA A 27 -6.98 4.62 7.61
C ALA A 27 -6.22 4.76 6.26
N LEU A 28 -6.89 4.46 5.14
CA LEU A 28 -6.28 4.58 3.80
C LEU A 28 -6.23 6.01 3.28
N ILE A 29 -7.09 6.90 3.79
CA ILE A 29 -7.10 8.30 3.33
C ILE A 29 -5.90 9.02 3.95
N ALA A 30 -4.99 9.48 3.11
CA ALA A 30 -3.83 10.26 3.53
C ALA A 30 -4.18 11.72 3.84
N GLY A 31 -3.25 12.40 4.46
CA GLY A 31 -3.30 13.83 4.75
C GLY A 31 -3.38 14.14 6.25
N SER A 32 -2.91 15.31 6.62
CA SER A 32 -2.93 15.83 7.98
C SER A 32 -3.64 17.18 8.01
N GLU A 33 -4.07 17.59 9.18
CA GLU A 33 -4.75 18.85 9.44
C GLU A 33 -5.90 19.09 8.43
N LYS A 34 -5.89 20.21 7.70
CA LYS A 34 -6.89 20.57 6.67
C LYS A 34 -6.75 19.78 5.38
N GLY A 35 -5.68 19.01 5.20
CA GLY A 35 -5.41 18.26 3.97
C GLY A 35 -4.97 19.12 2.79
N LEU A 36 -4.42 20.31 3.04
CA LEU A 36 -4.03 21.24 1.98
C LEU A 36 -2.98 20.63 1.03
N SER A 37 -1.90 20.05 1.58
CA SER A 37 -0.84 19.42 0.77
C SER A 37 -1.37 18.22 -0.02
N THR A 38 -2.29 17.43 0.57
CA THR A 38 -2.91 16.31 -0.15
C THR A 38 -3.74 16.80 -1.33
N ASN A 39 -4.51 17.87 -1.13
CA ASN A 39 -5.29 18.46 -2.21
C ASN A 39 -4.39 19.08 -3.28
N ASP A 40 -3.33 19.78 -2.86
CA ASP A 40 -2.35 20.36 -3.79
C ASP A 40 -1.66 19.29 -4.64
N ASN A 41 -1.27 18.17 -4.03
CA ASN A 41 -0.73 17.02 -4.76
C ASN A 41 -1.70 16.46 -5.82
N LEU A 42 -3.00 16.48 -5.57
CA LEU A 42 -4.01 16.06 -6.56
C LEU A 42 -4.17 17.10 -7.67
N THR A 43 -4.33 18.36 -7.32
CA THR A 43 -4.59 19.44 -8.29
C THR A 43 -3.37 19.80 -9.13
N SER A 44 -2.15 19.48 -8.67
CA SER A 44 -0.94 19.67 -9.46
C SER A 44 -0.94 18.90 -10.79
N PHE A 45 -1.60 17.74 -10.83
CA PHE A 45 -1.76 16.98 -12.07
C PHE A 45 -2.68 17.66 -13.08
N ASP A 46 -3.63 18.48 -12.65
CA ASP A 46 -4.54 19.22 -13.53
C ASP A 46 -3.80 20.33 -14.30
N GLN A 47 -2.60 20.71 -13.84
CA GLN A 47 -1.74 21.70 -14.49
C GLN A 47 -0.88 21.08 -15.60
N LEU A 48 -0.84 19.75 -15.71
CA LEU A 48 -0.07 19.04 -16.73
C LEU A 48 -0.96 18.72 -17.93
N GLY A 49 -0.43 18.92 -19.12
CA GLY A 49 -1.11 18.58 -20.36
C GLY A 49 -0.23 17.72 -21.26
N PHE A 50 -0.85 17.05 -22.21
CA PHE A 50 -0.14 16.30 -23.22
C PHE A 50 0.05 17.16 -24.49
N ALA A 51 1.27 17.26 -24.98
CA ALA A 51 1.55 17.80 -26.32
C ALA A 51 1.17 16.70 -27.35
N THR A 52 -0.03 16.77 -27.88
CA THR A 52 -0.58 15.71 -28.73
C THR A 52 -0.10 15.86 -30.18
N HIS A 53 0.13 14.73 -30.86
CA HIS A 53 0.33 14.63 -32.29
C HIS A 53 -0.91 13.97 -32.90
N VAL A 54 -1.55 14.65 -33.86
CA VAL A 54 -2.83 14.20 -34.45
C VAL A 54 -2.68 13.32 -35.69
N ALA A 55 -1.49 13.27 -36.28
CA ALA A 55 -1.22 12.50 -37.50
C ALA A 55 0.05 11.67 -37.38
N GLY A 56 0.13 10.57 -38.13
CA GLY A 56 1.31 9.70 -38.15
C GLY A 56 1.52 8.83 -36.91
N ASN A 57 0.53 8.72 -36.06
CA ASN A 57 0.62 7.91 -34.84
C ASN A 57 0.58 6.41 -35.15
N SER A 58 1.48 5.65 -34.52
CA SER A 58 1.43 4.19 -34.54
C SER A 58 0.24 3.65 -33.74
N ASN A 59 -0.31 2.52 -34.17
CA ASN A 59 -1.29 1.76 -33.38
C ASN A 59 -0.66 1.05 -32.18
N THR A 60 0.67 0.92 -32.16
CA THR A 60 1.44 0.36 -31.04
C THR A 60 1.99 1.47 -30.18
N ARG A 61 1.94 1.28 -28.87
CA ARG A 61 2.49 2.21 -27.88
C ARG A 61 3.68 1.55 -27.21
N GLU A 62 4.85 2.15 -27.39
CA GLU A 62 6.05 1.76 -26.64
C GLU A 62 6.10 2.58 -25.36
N MET A 63 5.90 1.91 -24.22
CA MET A 63 5.88 2.54 -22.89
C MET A 63 7.00 2.02 -22.01
N SER A 64 7.82 1.09 -22.50
CA SER A 64 8.89 0.50 -21.70
C SER A 64 9.94 1.55 -21.32
N THR A 65 10.54 1.35 -20.15
CA THR A 65 11.61 2.20 -19.66
C THR A 65 12.52 1.41 -18.71
N THR A 66 13.61 2.02 -18.31
CA THR A 66 14.53 1.43 -17.33
C THR A 66 14.72 2.37 -16.15
N ILE A 67 14.52 1.87 -14.94
CA ILE A 67 14.74 2.60 -13.68
C ILE A 67 15.64 1.76 -12.78
N MET A 68 16.72 2.34 -12.27
CA MET A 68 17.69 1.66 -11.39
C MET A 68 18.20 0.32 -11.96
N GLY A 69 18.41 0.28 -13.28
CA GLY A 69 18.84 -0.94 -13.98
C GLY A 69 17.76 -2.01 -14.18
N GLN A 70 16.53 -1.75 -13.78
CA GLN A 70 15.38 -2.64 -13.98
C GLN A 70 14.54 -2.19 -15.17
N SER A 71 14.20 -3.13 -16.05
CA SER A 71 13.30 -2.87 -17.18
C SER A 71 11.84 -2.93 -16.72
N LEU A 72 11.07 -1.92 -17.09
CA LEU A 72 9.65 -1.79 -16.81
C LEU A 72 8.86 -1.80 -18.12
N SER A 73 7.69 -2.41 -18.11
CA SER A 73 6.78 -2.38 -19.27
C SER A 73 6.12 -1.01 -19.50
N MET A 74 6.08 -0.18 -18.45
CA MET A 74 5.54 1.18 -18.48
C MET A 74 6.18 2.01 -17.35
N PRO A 75 6.23 3.35 -17.45
CA PRO A 75 6.90 4.23 -16.49
C PRO A 75 6.05 4.44 -15.22
N VAL A 76 5.68 3.36 -14.55
CA VAL A 76 4.85 3.36 -13.33
C VAL A 76 5.47 2.46 -12.29
N ILE A 77 5.54 2.92 -11.05
CA ILE A 77 5.92 2.15 -9.87
C ILE A 77 4.81 2.28 -8.83
N ILE A 78 4.39 1.18 -8.23
CA ILE A 78 3.43 1.23 -7.12
C ILE A 78 4.14 1.75 -5.88
N SER A 79 3.65 2.85 -5.34
CA SER A 79 4.20 3.50 -4.14
C SER A 79 4.04 2.60 -2.90
N PRO A 80 5.01 2.62 -1.96
CA PRO A 80 4.89 1.86 -0.72
C PRO A 80 3.74 2.39 0.14
N THR A 81 2.83 1.49 0.50
CA THR A 81 1.66 1.78 1.34
C THR A 81 1.41 0.61 2.28
N GLY A 82 1.16 0.88 3.55
CA GLY A 82 0.69 -0.13 4.49
C GLY A 82 -0.81 -0.38 4.27
N VAL A 83 -1.17 -1.54 3.73
CA VAL A 83 -2.58 -1.90 3.40
C VAL A 83 -3.18 -2.90 4.38
N GLN A 84 -2.77 -2.84 5.62
CA GLN A 84 -3.28 -3.66 6.72
C GLN A 84 -4.80 -3.61 6.79
N ALA A 85 -5.42 -4.74 7.11
CA ALA A 85 -6.85 -4.91 7.26
C ALA A 85 -7.72 -4.64 6.01
N VAL A 86 -7.17 -4.30 4.87
CA VAL A 86 -7.95 -4.01 3.65
C VAL A 86 -8.39 -5.30 2.96
N HIS A 87 -7.45 -6.22 2.77
CA HIS A 87 -7.67 -7.49 2.08
C HIS A 87 -6.85 -8.61 2.70
N PRO A 88 -7.35 -9.87 2.76
CA PRO A 88 -6.63 -10.98 3.39
C PRO A 88 -5.24 -11.26 2.79
N GLN A 89 -5.06 -11.03 1.50
CA GLN A 89 -3.77 -11.20 0.84
C GLN A 89 -2.86 -9.97 0.96
N GLY A 90 -3.41 -8.81 1.38
CA GLY A 90 -2.63 -7.59 1.60
C GLY A 90 -1.75 -7.24 0.41
N GLU A 91 -0.51 -6.87 0.70
CA GLU A 91 0.48 -6.42 -0.27
C GLU A 91 0.89 -7.49 -1.30
N VAL A 92 0.75 -8.78 -0.97
CA VAL A 92 1.02 -9.88 -1.92
C VAL A 92 0.08 -9.83 -3.13
N ALA A 93 -1.21 -9.43 -2.93
CA ALA A 93 -2.13 -9.26 -4.06
C ALA A 93 -1.71 -8.11 -4.98
N ILE A 94 -1.23 -7.01 -4.40
CA ILE A 94 -0.74 -5.84 -5.15
C ILE A 94 0.55 -6.21 -5.89
N ALA A 95 1.48 -6.88 -5.22
CA ALA A 95 2.75 -7.33 -5.80
C ALA A 95 2.54 -8.25 -7.01
N ARG A 96 1.59 -9.19 -6.91
CA ARG A 96 1.23 -10.06 -8.04
C ARG A 96 0.63 -9.27 -9.20
N ALA A 97 -0.23 -8.30 -8.92
CA ALA A 97 -0.80 -7.44 -9.96
C ALA A 97 0.28 -6.60 -10.66
N ALA A 98 1.25 -6.06 -9.90
CA ALA A 98 2.40 -5.34 -10.42
C ALA A 98 3.28 -6.24 -11.29
N ALA A 99 3.62 -7.43 -10.82
CA ALA A 99 4.40 -8.42 -11.58
C ALA A 99 3.72 -8.80 -12.91
N ASN A 100 2.40 -9.04 -12.89
CA ASN A 100 1.61 -9.33 -14.10
C ASN A 100 1.61 -8.18 -15.11
N ARG A 101 1.94 -6.97 -14.68
CA ARG A 101 2.07 -5.78 -15.52
C ARG A 101 3.52 -5.42 -15.82
N GLY A 102 4.50 -6.18 -15.34
CA GLY A 102 5.92 -5.91 -15.53
C GLY A 102 6.37 -4.58 -14.94
N ILE A 103 5.84 -4.23 -13.76
CA ILE A 103 6.18 -3.00 -13.05
C ILE A 103 6.65 -3.28 -11.62
N PRO A 104 7.55 -2.45 -11.06
CA PRO A 104 8.00 -2.58 -9.69
C PRO A 104 6.91 -2.20 -8.68
N MET A 105 7.08 -2.71 -7.46
CA MET A 105 6.31 -2.32 -6.30
C MET A 105 7.23 -1.93 -5.14
N GLY A 106 6.96 -0.79 -4.52
CA GLY A 106 7.50 -0.43 -3.22
C GLY A 106 6.72 -1.13 -2.10
N LEU A 107 7.43 -1.83 -1.22
CA LEU A 107 6.86 -2.44 -0.02
C LEU A 107 7.17 -1.56 1.19
N SER A 108 6.15 -1.14 1.91
CA SER A 108 6.31 -0.38 3.16
C SER A 108 6.86 -1.25 4.28
N SER A 109 7.71 -0.69 5.14
CA SER A 109 8.11 -1.35 6.39
C SER A 109 6.94 -1.57 7.35
N PHE A 110 5.85 -0.81 7.22
CA PHE A 110 4.59 -1.03 7.95
C PHE A 110 3.59 -1.90 7.20
N ALA A 111 4.01 -2.58 6.14
CA ALA A 111 3.16 -3.54 5.45
C ALA A 111 2.77 -4.71 6.35
N SER A 112 1.60 -5.28 6.12
CA SER A 112 1.09 -6.46 6.84
C SER A 112 1.68 -7.77 6.36
N LYS A 113 2.39 -7.76 5.23
CA LYS A 113 3.07 -8.92 4.65
C LYS A 113 4.57 -8.73 4.69
N SER A 114 5.29 -9.84 4.85
CA SER A 114 6.74 -9.83 4.91
C SER A 114 7.38 -9.49 3.56
N VAL A 115 8.58 -8.97 3.59
CA VAL A 115 9.34 -8.69 2.36
C VAL A 115 9.61 -9.98 1.59
N GLU A 116 9.77 -11.10 2.27
CA GLU A 116 9.95 -12.41 1.68
C GLU A 116 8.72 -12.85 0.88
N ASP A 117 7.52 -12.72 1.46
CA ASP A 117 6.26 -13.08 0.78
C ASP A 117 6.00 -12.22 -0.47
N VAL A 118 6.35 -10.95 -0.41
CA VAL A 118 6.13 -9.99 -1.49
C VAL A 118 7.16 -10.18 -2.60
N ALA A 119 8.44 -10.31 -2.25
CA ALA A 119 9.51 -10.54 -3.22
C ALA A 119 9.37 -11.90 -3.93
N ALA A 120 8.78 -12.91 -3.28
CA ALA A 120 8.50 -14.20 -3.89
C ALA A 120 7.49 -14.14 -5.07
N VAL A 121 6.69 -13.08 -5.17
CA VAL A 121 5.69 -12.90 -6.24
C VAL A 121 5.97 -11.72 -7.18
N ASN A 122 6.91 -10.84 -6.82
CA ASN A 122 7.37 -9.73 -7.65
C ASN A 122 8.88 -9.55 -7.47
N ASP A 123 9.66 -9.97 -8.45
CA ASP A 123 11.12 -9.90 -8.46
C ASP A 123 11.69 -8.48 -8.62
N SER A 124 10.83 -7.49 -8.90
CA SER A 124 11.16 -6.07 -8.99
C SER A 124 10.71 -5.28 -7.74
N THR A 125 10.65 -5.95 -6.57
CA THR A 125 10.26 -5.32 -5.30
C THR A 125 11.33 -4.34 -4.82
N LEU A 126 10.90 -3.13 -4.42
CA LEU A 126 11.70 -2.15 -3.69
C LEU A 126 11.24 -2.15 -2.22
N PHE A 127 12.17 -2.06 -1.28
CA PHE A 127 11.84 -2.03 0.15
C PHE A 127 11.92 -0.61 0.70
N GLN A 128 10.81 -0.12 1.28
CA GLN A 128 10.79 1.18 1.93
C GLN A 128 11.04 1.00 3.44
N MET A 129 11.96 1.80 3.96
CA MET A 129 12.25 1.86 5.39
C MET A 129 12.27 3.29 5.90
N TYR A 130 11.79 3.46 7.13
CA TYR A 130 11.95 4.69 7.88
C TYR A 130 13.31 4.71 8.58
N TRP A 131 13.86 5.90 8.71
CA TRP A 131 15.08 6.13 9.52
C TRP A 131 14.71 6.12 11.01
N CYS A 132 14.37 4.95 11.53
CA CYS A 132 13.97 4.75 12.93
C CYS A 132 14.63 3.50 13.52
N GLY A 133 15.18 3.67 14.72
CA GLY A 133 15.98 2.66 15.41
C GLY A 133 17.48 3.01 15.40
N ASP A 134 18.27 2.13 15.97
CA ASP A 134 19.72 2.25 15.94
C ASP A 134 20.30 1.75 14.59
N ARG A 135 21.55 2.06 14.34
CA ARG A 135 22.26 1.68 13.12
C ARG A 135 22.21 0.17 12.86
N ALA A 136 22.43 -0.64 13.89
CA ALA A 136 22.42 -2.09 13.75
C ALA A 136 21.06 -2.63 13.31
N THR A 137 19.97 -2.08 13.87
CA THR A 137 18.60 -2.41 13.46
C THR A 137 18.33 -2.04 12.00
N LEU A 138 18.80 -0.87 11.56
CA LEU A 138 18.63 -0.43 10.17
C LEU A 138 19.41 -1.32 9.21
N GLU A 139 20.67 -1.63 9.53
CA GLU A 139 21.51 -2.54 8.74
C GLU A 139 20.90 -3.95 8.64
N GLN A 140 20.35 -4.48 9.73
CA GLN A 140 19.66 -5.77 9.72
C GLN A 140 18.43 -5.78 8.82
N ARG A 141 17.62 -4.71 8.82
CA ARG A 141 16.46 -4.59 7.93
C ARG A 141 16.86 -4.50 6.46
N MET A 142 17.91 -3.73 6.16
CA MET A 142 18.46 -3.65 4.79
C MET A 142 18.96 -5.01 4.31
N GLU A 143 19.73 -5.72 5.15
CA GLU A 143 20.25 -7.03 4.81
C GLU A 143 19.14 -8.06 4.62
N ARG A 144 18.12 -8.04 5.48
CA ARG A 144 16.93 -8.88 5.33
C ARG A 144 16.22 -8.62 3.99
N ALA A 145 16.01 -7.35 3.64
CA ALA A 145 15.40 -6.98 2.37
C ALA A 145 16.24 -7.44 1.17
N ARG A 146 17.58 -7.26 1.25
CA ARG A 146 18.53 -7.73 0.25
C ARG A 146 18.47 -9.26 0.10
N ALA A 147 18.51 -9.99 1.20
CA ALA A 147 18.44 -11.44 1.23
C ALA A 147 17.11 -11.99 0.66
N ALA A 148 16.00 -11.27 0.89
CA ALA A 148 14.69 -11.59 0.29
C ALA A 148 14.62 -11.29 -1.23
N GLY A 149 15.61 -10.62 -1.80
CA GLY A 149 15.67 -10.30 -3.23
C GLY A 149 15.16 -8.92 -3.63
N ALA A 150 14.93 -8.02 -2.68
CA ALA A 150 14.59 -6.63 -2.98
C ALA A 150 15.67 -5.97 -3.84
N LYS A 151 15.26 -5.24 -4.88
CA LYS A 151 16.16 -4.63 -5.87
C LYS A 151 16.67 -3.25 -5.51
N GLY A 152 16.10 -2.65 -4.47
CA GLY A 152 16.52 -1.34 -3.99
C GLY A 152 15.82 -0.95 -2.71
N LEU A 153 16.29 0.15 -2.13
CA LEU A 153 15.74 0.75 -0.91
C LEU A 153 15.12 2.11 -1.21
N ILE A 154 14.00 2.38 -0.56
CA ILE A 154 13.38 3.70 -0.47
C ILE A 154 13.53 4.15 0.98
N VAL A 155 14.37 5.15 1.25
CA VAL A 155 14.59 5.64 2.61
C VAL A 155 13.72 6.86 2.87
N THR A 156 12.82 6.76 3.84
CA THR A 156 11.92 7.84 4.25
C THR A 156 12.56 8.61 5.41
N LEU A 157 12.80 9.90 5.20
CA LEU A 157 13.54 10.77 6.13
C LEU A 157 12.66 11.82 6.83
N ASP A 158 11.42 12.00 6.39
CA ASP A 158 10.52 13.07 6.81
C ASP A 158 9.57 12.68 7.96
N TRP A 159 9.70 11.48 8.50
CA TRP A 159 8.85 11.07 9.62
C TRP A 159 9.43 11.52 10.96
N SER A 160 9.13 12.74 11.33
CA SER A 160 9.52 13.31 12.62
C SER A 160 8.39 13.37 13.63
N PHE A 161 7.15 13.53 13.18
CA PHE A 161 5.94 13.56 14.01
C PHE A 161 4.69 13.31 13.16
N SER A 162 3.58 12.96 13.81
CA SER A 162 2.28 12.81 13.16
C SER A 162 1.30 13.87 13.67
N ASN A 163 0.60 14.51 12.75
CA ASN A 163 -0.45 15.48 13.07
C ASN A 163 -1.84 14.83 13.01
N GLY A 164 -2.79 15.40 13.75
CA GLY A 164 -4.20 15.08 13.64
C GLY A 164 -4.76 15.45 12.28
N ARG A 165 -6.02 15.05 12.05
CA ARG A 165 -6.79 15.38 10.85
C ARG A 165 -8.04 16.17 11.27
N ASP A 166 -8.32 17.30 10.65
CA ASP A 166 -9.50 18.12 10.96
C ASP A 166 -10.83 17.40 10.65
N TRP A 167 -10.80 16.43 9.72
CA TRP A 167 -11.95 15.57 9.40
C TRP A 167 -12.02 14.28 10.25
N GLY A 168 -11.16 14.14 11.27
CA GLY A 168 -11.09 13.03 12.20
C GLY A 168 -10.21 11.88 11.73
N SER A 169 -9.50 11.30 12.69
CA SER A 169 -8.71 10.10 12.49
C SER A 169 -9.53 8.86 12.88
N PRO A 170 -9.45 7.76 12.12
CA PRO A 170 -10.09 6.52 12.54
C PRO A 170 -9.43 6.00 13.81
N TRP A 171 -10.23 5.36 14.67
CA TRP A 171 -9.66 4.63 15.77
C TRP A 171 -9.13 3.27 15.24
N ILE A 172 -7.83 3.07 15.37
CA ILE A 172 -7.15 1.82 15.02
C ILE A 172 -6.72 1.17 16.33
N PRO A 173 -7.16 -0.07 16.66
CA PRO A 173 -6.75 -0.74 17.87
C PRO A 173 -5.30 -1.23 17.74
N GLU A 174 -4.56 -1.22 18.83
CA GLU A 174 -3.22 -1.85 18.88
C GLU A 174 -3.31 -3.37 18.73
N LYS A 175 -4.40 -3.96 19.22
CA LYS A 175 -4.70 -5.40 19.11
C LYS A 175 -6.17 -5.62 18.84
N ILE A 176 -6.48 -6.67 18.10
CA ILE A 176 -7.87 -7.12 17.89
C ILE A 176 -8.26 -8.02 19.05
N ASP A 177 -8.56 -7.40 20.19
CA ASP A 177 -9.12 -8.03 21.38
C ASP A 177 -10.65 -7.96 21.38
N LEU A 178 -11.29 -8.53 22.41
CA LEU A 178 -12.74 -8.53 22.55
C LEU A 178 -13.33 -7.13 22.57
N LYS A 179 -12.65 -6.18 23.21
CA LYS A 179 -13.07 -4.76 23.26
C LYS A 179 -13.06 -4.13 21.87
N ALA A 180 -12.01 -4.38 21.11
CA ALA A 180 -11.88 -3.92 19.73
C ALA A 180 -12.96 -4.54 18.83
N ILE A 181 -13.22 -5.83 18.98
CA ILE A 181 -14.28 -6.54 18.24
C ILE A 181 -15.63 -5.91 18.52
N ILE A 182 -16.00 -5.73 19.78
CA ILE A 182 -17.29 -5.13 20.18
C ILE A 182 -17.42 -3.70 19.61
N LYS A 183 -16.36 -2.89 19.70
CA LYS A 183 -16.39 -1.50 19.23
C LYS A 183 -16.49 -1.40 17.72
N LEU A 184 -15.83 -2.29 16.97
CA LEU A 184 -15.80 -2.28 15.50
C LEU A 184 -16.97 -3.07 14.88
N ALA A 185 -17.63 -3.95 15.63
CA ALA A 185 -18.71 -4.81 15.13
C ALA A 185 -19.80 -4.06 14.35
N PRO A 186 -20.31 -2.90 14.80
CA PRO A 186 -21.37 -2.19 14.08
C PRO A 186 -20.98 -1.78 12.65
N GLU A 187 -19.73 -1.38 12.43
CA GLU A 187 -19.27 -0.99 11.08
C GLU A 187 -18.88 -2.21 10.24
N VAL A 188 -18.35 -3.26 10.85
CA VAL A 188 -17.93 -4.49 10.16
C VAL A 188 -19.14 -5.29 9.67
N ILE A 189 -20.19 -5.42 10.48
CA ILE A 189 -21.44 -6.14 10.12
C ILE A 189 -22.11 -5.46 8.91
N GLN A 190 -22.01 -4.15 8.78
CA GLN A 190 -22.53 -3.42 7.61
C GLN A 190 -21.77 -3.70 6.31
N LYS A 191 -20.64 -4.41 6.39
CA LYS A 191 -19.76 -4.71 5.23
C LYS A 191 -19.59 -6.23 5.03
N PRO A 192 -20.69 -6.97 4.76
CA PRO A 192 -20.67 -8.44 4.75
C PRO A 192 -19.71 -9.01 3.69
N ALA A 193 -19.57 -8.36 2.54
CA ALA A 193 -18.64 -8.81 1.50
C ALA A 193 -17.18 -8.71 1.92
N TRP A 194 -16.82 -7.69 2.72
CA TRP A 194 -15.48 -7.53 3.28
C TRP A 194 -15.24 -8.59 4.38
N LEU A 195 -16.19 -8.72 5.31
CA LEU A 195 -16.12 -9.73 6.37
C LEU A 195 -15.99 -11.14 5.81
N TRP A 196 -16.76 -11.47 4.78
CA TRP A 196 -16.72 -12.77 4.11
C TRP A 196 -15.37 -13.06 3.43
N ALA A 197 -14.71 -12.03 2.88
CA ALA A 197 -13.38 -12.18 2.28
C ALA A 197 -12.34 -12.66 3.32
N PHE A 198 -12.41 -12.16 4.55
CA PHE A 198 -11.56 -12.64 5.66
C PHE A 198 -12.02 -14.01 6.18
N ALA A 199 -13.33 -14.20 6.39
CA ALA A 199 -13.88 -15.46 6.92
C ALA A 199 -13.50 -16.67 6.05
N LYS A 200 -13.51 -16.53 4.73
CA LYS A 200 -13.08 -17.60 3.79
C LYS A 200 -11.63 -18.04 3.98
N THR A 201 -10.76 -17.18 4.48
CA THR A 201 -9.35 -17.50 4.70
C THR A 201 -9.06 -18.02 6.09
N GLY A 202 -10.08 -18.05 6.99
CA GLY A 202 -9.89 -18.34 8.41
C GLY A 202 -9.00 -17.32 9.15
N ARG A 203 -8.80 -16.15 8.57
CA ARG A 203 -7.93 -15.09 9.12
C ARG A 203 -8.78 -13.91 9.57
N ILE A 204 -8.28 -13.21 10.56
CA ILE A 204 -8.73 -11.86 10.94
C ILE A 204 -7.77 -10.85 10.32
N PRO A 205 -8.15 -9.56 10.19
CA PRO A 205 -7.22 -8.52 9.80
C PRO A 205 -5.98 -8.54 10.69
N ASP A 206 -4.80 -8.63 10.07
CA ASP A 206 -3.52 -8.62 10.77
C ASP A 206 -2.98 -7.17 10.77
N LEU A 207 -2.80 -6.62 11.97
CA LEU A 207 -2.29 -5.27 12.18
C LEU A 207 -0.78 -5.28 12.48
N SER A 208 -0.14 -6.44 12.46
CA SER A 208 1.29 -6.53 12.68
C SER A 208 2.10 -5.95 11.53
N ALA A 209 3.29 -5.45 11.86
CA ALA A 209 4.28 -4.94 10.89
C ALA A 209 5.52 -5.88 10.87
N PRO A 210 5.45 -7.02 10.17
CA PRO A 210 6.49 -8.04 10.21
C PRO A 210 7.87 -7.54 9.72
N ASN A 211 7.88 -6.50 8.89
CA ASN A 211 9.12 -5.91 8.38
C ASN A 211 9.82 -4.98 9.38
N MET A 212 9.13 -4.60 10.47
CA MET A 212 9.70 -3.82 11.57
C MET A 212 10.28 -4.69 12.67
N ALA A 213 9.96 -5.99 12.70
CA ALA A 213 10.49 -6.93 13.69
C ALA A 213 12.00 -7.11 13.51
N LYS A 214 12.70 -7.26 14.65
CA LYS A 214 14.08 -7.77 14.66
C LYS A 214 14.06 -9.29 14.46
N PRO A 215 15.16 -9.87 13.97
CA PRO A 215 15.27 -11.32 13.85
C PRO A 215 14.98 -12.02 15.19
N GLY A 216 14.03 -12.96 15.19
CA GLY A 216 13.63 -13.70 16.39
C GLY A 216 12.63 -12.98 17.30
N GLU A 217 12.27 -11.74 17.03
CA GLU A 217 11.24 -11.01 17.77
C GLU A 217 9.87 -11.11 17.11
N LYS A 218 8.83 -10.98 17.95
CA LYS A 218 7.46 -10.89 17.46
C LYS A 218 7.25 -9.54 16.75
N ALA A 219 6.57 -9.57 15.60
CA ALA A 219 6.25 -8.35 14.87
C ALA A 219 5.46 -7.36 15.76
N PRO A 220 5.84 -6.07 15.78
CA PRO A 220 5.06 -5.04 16.45
C PRO A 220 3.69 -4.88 15.77
N THR A 221 2.70 -4.47 16.54
CA THR A 221 1.33 -4.14 16.09
C THR A 221 1.13 -2.63 16.10
#